data_f4ee85a40490ab254d77bf9373003d66
#
_entry.id   f4ee85a40490ab254d77bf9373003d66
#
_cell.length_a   1.000
_cell.length_b   1.000
_cell.length_c   1.000
_cell.angle_alpha   90.00
_cell.angle_beta   90.00
_cell.angle_gamma   90.00
#
_symmetry.space_group_name_H-M   'P 1'
#
loop_
_entity.id
_entity.type
_entity.pdbx_description
1 polymer ?
#
loop_
_entity_poly.entity_id
_entity_poly.type
_entity_poly.pdbx_seq_one_letter_code
_entity_poly.pdbx_strand_id
1 'polypeptide(L)'
;MTQHNNTSLYQPEIETLSRNDIHAVQLEKLKKQVAMVYEKVEWYRNKMDEMGVSPSDIQILEDVKKLPFTDKTVLRDTFPYGLFAVPLDEIIELHASSGTTGKPIVVGYTHHDMDVWSDCIARLAMMAGVKPGDRCQMAFGYGMFTGGFGLHYGLQKLGCMMIPAGSGNTERHLQMINDYGTTVLIATPSYALHMCEVGEKKGFDWASSSLRIGLFGGEPCPPKMKEEIERRMHITCTDNYGLTEVMGPGVSGECLCSRDMQHIAEDHFLWEVVNPETGEPVPEGEEGELVITPLDKEGIPVLRYRTHDLTYVVTEKCECGRSHARMKKVRKRSDDMLIIRGTNVFPSQVEDILSGIKGVTPFYRIEVDNETGLDRMKIKVEIEPSALSDSYEEMDRFRKMIATKLKETMLVASEVQLIEPGGIERSFGKTKHVIDHRK
;
A
#
# COMPACT_ATOMS: atom_id res chain seq x y z
N MET A 1 -4.82 -17.38 26.74
CA MET A 1 -6.18 -17.91 26.46
C MET A 1 -7.00 -16.83 25.79
N THR A 2 -7.05 -16.92 24.55
CA THR A 2 -7.97 -16.57 23.46
C THR A 2 -9.25 -15.84 23.87
N GLN A 3 -9.22 -14.50 23.80
CA GLN A 3 -10.39 -13.66 23.58
C GLN A 3 -10.27 -13.05 22.18
N HIS A 4 -10.37 -13.86 21.13
CA HIS A 4 -10.35 -13.42 19.75
C HIS A 4 -11.59 -13.92 19.04
N ASN A 5 -12.76 -13.36 19.35
CA ASN A 5 -13.93 -13.55 18.49
C ASN A 5 -14.91 -12.40 18.67
N ASN A 6 -14.53 -11.21 18.25
CA ASN A 6 -15.49 -10.16 17.95
C ASN A 6 -14.88 -9.18 16.93
N THR A 7 -14.52 -9.68 15.74
CA THR A 7 -14.26 -8.81 14.59
C THR A 7 -15.62 -8.35 14.09
N SER A 8 -16.01 -7.15 14.48
CA SER A 8 -17.25 -6.53 14.02
C SER A 8 -17.24 -6.41 12.51
N LEU A 9 -18.33 -6.76 11.85
CA LEU A 9 -18.58 -6.55 10.43
C LEU A 9 -19.24 -5.18 10.26
N TYR A 10 -18.79 -4.41 9.28
CA TYR A 10 -19.38 -3.10 8.95
C TYR A 10 -20.66 -3.26 8.14
N GLN A 11 -20.61 -4.13 7.13
CA GLN A 11 -21.72 -4.50 6.24
C GLN A 11 -21.84 -6.02 6.20
N PRO A 12 -22.44 -6.65 7.24
CA PRO A 12 -22.47 -8.12 7.36
C PRO A 12 -23.05 -8.82 6.14
N GLU A 13 -24.10 -8.24 5.53
CA GLU A 13 -24.78 -8.76 4.34
C GLU A 13 -23.88 -8.80 3.10
N ILE A 14 -22.84 -7.94 3.04
CA ILE A 14 -21.87 -7.92 1.94
C ILE A 14 -20.64 -8.74 2.29
N GLU A 15 -20.10 -8.53 3.49
CA GLU A 15 -18.81 -9.12 3.90
C GLU A 15 -18.87 -10.64 4.11
N THR A 16 -20.09 -11.23 4.13
CA THR A 16 -20.31 -12.67 4.32
C THR A 16 -21.04 -13.36 3.16
N LEU A 17 -21.17 -12.68 2.01
CA LEU A 17 -21.76 -13.25 0.80
C LEU A 17 -21.05 -14.56 0.39
N SER A 18 -21.80 -15.49 -0.18
CA SER A 18 -21.16 -16.67 -0.80
C SER A 18 -20.30 -16.26 -2.00
N ARG A 19 -19.35 -17.11 -2.40
CA ARG A 19 -18.54 -16.85 -3.62
C ARG A 19 -19.42 -16.62 -4.85
N ASN A 20 -20.48 -17.41 -5.00
CA ASN A 20 -21.40 -17.26 -6.13
C ASN A 20 -22.13 -15.93 -6.11
N ASP A 21 -22.56 -15.46 -4.92
CA ASP A 21 -23.27 -14.18 -4.80
C ASP A 21 -22.30 -12.99 -5.05
N ILE A 22 -21.07 -13.07 -4.53
CA ILE A 22 -20.02 -12.07 -4.85
C ILE A 22 -19.78 -12.01 -6.35
N HIS A 23 -19.60 -13.15 -7.02
CA HIS A 23 -19.41 -13.21 -8.47
C HIS A 23 -20.59 -12.63 -9.23
N ALA A 24 -21.82 -12.89 -8.78
CA ALA A 24 -23.02 -12.30 -9.40
C ALA A 24 -23.03 -10.77 -9.28
N VAL A 25 -22.73 -10.23 -8.09
CA VAL A 25 -22.59 -8.78 -7.85
C VAL A 25 -21.50 -8.18 -8.72
N GLN A 26 -20.32 -8.81 -8.74
CA GLN A 26 -19.19 -8.35 -9.55
C GLN A 26 -19.53 -8.34 -11.05
N LEU A 27 -20.18 -9.38 -11.57
CA LEU A 27 -20.53 -9.46 -12.98
C LEU A 27 -21.54 -8.38 -13.38
N GLU A 28 -22.56 -8.15 -12.55
CA GLU A 28 -23.55 -7.09 -12.81
C GLU A 28 -22.88 -5.72 -12.89
N LYS A 29 -22.03 -5.41 -11.91
CA LYS A 29 -21.30 -4.15 -11.85
C LYS A 29 -20.28 -4.02 -12.99
N LEU A 30 -19.54 -5.10 -13.30
CA LEU A 30 -18.58 -5.10 -14.40
C LEU A 30 -19.25 -4.78 -15.74
N LYS A 31 -20.43 -5.37 -16.03
CA LYS A 31 -21.20 -5.06 -17.26
C LYS A 31 -21.58 -3.59 -17.34
N LYS A 32 -22.05 -3.00 -16.22
CA LYS A 32 -22.38 -1.58 -16.14
C LYS A 32 -21.16 -0.70 -16.36
N GLN A 33 -20.05 -1.03 -15.69
CA GLN A 33 -18.80 -0.29 -15.77
C GLN A 33 -18.23 -0.30 -17.20
N VAL A 34 -18.19 -1.47 -17.84
CA VAL A 34 -17.69 -1.62 -19.22
C VAL A 34 -18.58 -0.86 -20.21
N ALA A 35 -19.90 -0.93 -20.07
CA ALA A 35 -20.83 -0.17 -20.91
C ALA A 35 -20.62 1.35 -20.75
N MET A 36 -20.46 1.84 -19.53
CA MET A 36 -20.23 3.24 -19.22
C MET A 36 -18.89 3.73 -19.81
N VAL A 37 -17.79 3.02 -19.62
CA VAL A 37 -16.49 3.47 -20.16
C VAL A 37 -16.45 3.44 -21.68
N TYR A 38 -17.10 2.45 -22.32
CA TYR A 38 -17.21 2.37 -23.76
C TYR A 38 -18.01 3.55 -24.33
N GLU A 39 -19.09 3.96 -23.65
CA GLU A 39 -19.91 5.10 -24.06
C GLU A 39 -19.23 6.44 -23.81
N LYS A 40 -18.60 6.62 -22.63
CA LYS A 40 -18.18 7.94 -22.14
C LYS A 40 -16.70 8.25 -22.36
N VAL A 41 -15.84 7.25 -22.48
CA VAL A 41 -14.38 7.44 -22.56
C VAL A 41 -13.86 7.02 -23.93
N GLU A 42 -13.49 8.02 -24.74
CA GLU A 42 -13.05 7.83 -26.13
C GLU A 42 -11.87 6.86 -26.24
N TRP A 43 -10.90 6.94 -25.33
CA TRP A 43 -9.75 6.05 -25.32
C TRP A 43 -10.16 4.58 -25.21
N TYR A 44 -11.08 4.23 -24.31
CA TYR A 44 -11.54 2.87 -24.13
C TYR A 44 -12.35 2.38 -25.34
N ARG A 45 -13.23 3.23 -25.88
CA ARG A 45 -14.00 2.90 -27.08
C ARG A 45 -13.07 2.54 -28.23
N ASN A 46 -12.13 3.43 -28.55
CA ASN A 46 -11.19 3.21 -29.63
C ASN A 46 -10.36 1.93 -29.42
N LYS A 47 -9.89 1.71 -28.19
CA LYS A 47 -9.07 0.54 -27.86
C LYS A 47 -9.85 -0.76 -27.93
N MET A 48 -11.09 -0.78 -27.46
CA MET A 48 -11.97 -1.95 -27.54
C MET A 48 -12.38 -2.24 -29.01
N ASP A 49 -12.67 -1.21 -29.80
CA ASP A 49 -12.97 -1.35 -31.22
C ASP A 49 -11.77 -1.92 -32.00
N GLU A 50 -10.54 -1.46 -31.73
CA GLU A 50 -9.30 -2.02 -32.28
C GLU A 50 -9.14 -3.51 -31.97
N MET A 51 -9.55 -3.93 -30.76
CA MET A 51 -9.49 -5.31 -30.31
C MET A 51 -10.68 -6.16 -30.78
N GLY A 52 -11.69 -5.55 -31.39
CA GLY A 52 -12.93 -6.22 -31.80
C GLY A 52 -13.80 -6.66 -30.62
N VAL A 53 -13.72 -5.93 -29.48
CA VAL A 53 -14.46 -6.23 -28.24
C VAL A 53 -15.50 -5.16 -27.99
N SER A 54 -16.69 -5.59 -27.63
CA SER A 54 -17.83 -4.71 -27.28
C SER A 54 -18.33 -4.99 -25.85
N PRO A 55 -19.10 -4.10 -25.24
CA PRO A 55 -19.71 -4.36 -23.92
C PRO A 55 -20.56 -5.65 -23.88
N SER A 56 -21.17 -6.04 -25.01
CA SER A 56 -21.98 -7.24 -25.10
C SER A 56 -21.18 -8.55 -25.04
N ASP A 57 -19.85 -8.49 -25.19
CA ASP A 57 -18.97 -9.66 -25.10
C ASP A 57 -18.64 -10.06 -23.66
N ILE A 58 -19.05 -9.23 -22.69
CA ILE A 58 -18.88 -9.51 -21.26
C ILE A 58 -20.12 -10.23 -20.74
N GLN A 59 -20.06 -11.55 -20.68
CA GLN A 59 -21.18 -12.41 -20.25
C GLN A 59 -20.92 -13.09 -18.90
N ILE A 60 -19.66 -13.45 -18.62
CA ILE A 60 -19.16 -14.05 -17.38
C ILE A 60 -17.96 -13.25 -16.87
N LEU A 61 -17.55 -13.43 -15.60
CA LEU A 61 -16.44 -12.66 -15.02
C LEU A 61 -15.11 -12.87 -15.75
N GLU A 62 -14.86 -14.08 -16.22
CA GLU A 62 -13.66 -14.45 -16.97
C GLU A 62 -13.51 -13.70 -18.30
N ASP A 63 -14.60 -13.09 -18.79
CA ASP A 63 -14.56 -12.27 -20.00
C ASP A 63 -13.82 -10.94 -19.76
N VAL A 64 -13.52 -10.58 -18.51
CA VAL A 64 -12.70 -9.42 -18.16
C VAL A 64 -11.37 -9.44 -18.92
N LYS A 65 -10.79 -10.62 -19.15
CA LYS A 65 -9.55 -10.79 -19.90
C LYS A 65 -9.60 -10.33 -21.36
N LYS A 66 -10.79 -10.15 -21.93
CA LYS A 66 -10.99 -9.59 -23.29
C LYS A 66 -10.75 -8.09 -23.32
N LEU A 67 -10.88 -7.40 -22.17
CA LEU A 67 -10.73 -5.97 -22.03
C LEU A 67 -9.27 -5.52 -22.08
N PRO A 68 -8.98 -4.31 -22.59
CA PRO A 68 -7.63 -3.77 -22.60
C PRO A 68 -7.08 -3.55 -21.19
N PHE A 69 -5.78 -3.75 -21.02
CA PHE A 69 -5.08 -3.27 -19.84
C PHE A 69 -4.95 -1.75 -19.82
N THR A 70 -5.01 -1.18 -18.64
CA THR A 70 -4.66 0.21 -18.36
C THR A 70 -3.44 0.25 -17.45
N ASP A 71 -2.53 1.19 -17.68
CA ASP A 71 -1.35 1.41 -16.85
C ASP A 71 -1.08 2.91 -16.64
N LYS A 72 0.03 3.22 -15.96
CA LYS A 72 0.44 4.60 -15.73
C LYS A 72 0.74 5.38 -17.02
N THR A 73 1.12 4.69 -18.09
CA THR A 73 1.42 5.33 -19.38
C THR A 73 0.15 5.88 -19.99
N VAL A 74 -0.91 5.08 -20.02
CA VAL A 74 -2.23 5.49 -20.50
C VAL A 74 -2.74 6.72 -19.74
N LEU A 75 -2.63 6.71 -18.40
CA LEU A 75 -3.06 7.83 -17.55
C LEU A 75 -2.27 9.11 -17.81
N ARG A 76 -0.99 9.00 -18.16
CA ARG A 76 -0.13 10.15 -18.50
C ARG A 76 -0.39 10.68 -19.91
N ASP A 77 -0.62 9.78 -20.87
CA ASP A 77 -0.87 10.14 -22.26
C ASP A 77 -2.23 10.81 -22.44
N THR A 78 -3.19 10.44 -21.58
CA THR A 78 -4.53 11.04 -21.54
C THR A 78 -4.67 12.20 -20.54
N PHE A 79 -3.55 12.69 -19.99
CA PHE A 79 -3.53 13.80 -19.02
C PHE A 79 -4.11 15.10 -19.59
N PRO A 80 -4.90 15.90 -18.84
CA PRO A 80 -5.29 15.62 -17.46
C PRO A 80 -6.61 14.85 -17.31
N TYR A 81 -7.54 14.93 -18.27
CA TYR A 81 -8.93 14.50 -18.10
C TYR A 81 -9.42 13.48 -19.16
N GLY A 82 -8.51 12.94 -19.97
CA GLY A 82 -8.89 12.08 -21.10
C GLY A 82 -9.52 10.73 -20.74
N LEU A 83 -9.42 10.30 -19.47
CA LEU A 83 -10.11 9.11 -18.95
C LEU A 83 -11.30 9.45 -18.04
N PHE A 84 -11.69 10.72 -17.90
CA PHE A 84 -12.86 11.08 -17.12
C PHE A 84 -14.12 10.66 -17.87
N ALA A 85 -15.03 9.98 -17.16
CA ALA A 85 -16.28 9.47 -17.71
C ALA A 85 -17.48 10.37 -17.40
N VAL A 86 -17.26 11.42 -16.61
CA VAL A 86 -18.28 12.42 -16.25
C VAL A 86 -17.78 13.83 -16.54
N PRO A 87 -18.68 14.82 -16.74
CA PRO A 87 -18.32 16.23 -16.82
C PRO A 87 -17.59 16.73 -15.58
N LEU A 88 -16.72 17.76 -15.73
CA LEU A 88 -15.91 18.27 -14.62
C LEU A 88 -16.74 18.92 -13.51
N ASP A 89 -17.94 19.38 -13.76
CA ASP A 89 -18.87 19.93 -12.77
C ASP A 89 -19.52 18.86 -11.87
N GLU A 90 -19.40 17.59 -12.24
CA GLU A 90 -19.77 16.46 -11.38
C GLU A 90 -18.61 15.98 -10.50
N ILE A 91 -17.38 16.45 -10.78
CA ILE A 91 -16.20 16.11 -9.97
C ILE A 91 -16.12 17.05 -8.77
N ILE A 92 -16.26 16.49 -7.57
CA ILE A 92 -16.24 17.25 -6.31
C ILE A 92 -14.89 17.30 -5.62
N GLU A 93 -14.01 16.37 -5.95
CA GLU A 93 -12.65 16.32 -5.42
C GLU A 93 -11.67 15.77 -6.47
N LEU A 94 -10.45 16.32 -6.48
CA LEU A 94 -9.41 15.96 -7.42
C LEU A 94 -8.11 15.70 -6.66
N HIS A 95 -7.49 14.57 -6.95
CA HIS A 95 -6.18 14.20 -6.41
C HIS A 95 -5.16 13.96 -7.52
N ALA A 96 -3.89 14.00 -7.14
CA ALA A 96 -2.80 13.68 -8.06
C ALA A 96 -1.70 12.89 -7.36
N SER A 97 -1.08 11.97 -8.09
CA SER A 97 0.14 11.32 -7.65
C SER A 97 1.34 12.28 -7.65
N SER A 98 2.38 11.98 -6.88
CA SER A 98 3.55 12.86 -6.71
C SER A 98 4.39 13.13 -7.97
N GLY A 99 4.10 12.46 -9.09
CA GLY A 99 4.70 12.76 -10.40
C GLY A 99 6.24 12.77 -10.49
N THR A 100 6.93 11.99 -9.66
CA THR A 100 8.42 11.99 -9.55
C THR A 100 9.15 11.69 -10.87
N THR A 101 8.45 11.15 -11.87
CA THR A 101 9.03 10.73 -13.15
C THR A 101 8.34 11.36 -14.38
N GLY A 102 7.64 12.50 -14.24
CA GLY A 102 6.97 13.17 -15.36
C GLY A 102 5.65 13.83 -14.96
N LYS A 103 4.66 13.86 -15.86
CA LYS A 103 3.33 14.40 -15.57
C LYS A 103 2.68 13.63 -14.42
N PRO A 104 2.04 14.31 -13.44
CA PRO A 104 1.31 13.62 -12.39
C PRO A 104 0.13 12.84 -12.97
N ILE A 105 -0.30 11.79 -12.28
CA ILE A 105 -1.56 11.13 -12.58
C ILE A 105 -2.64 11.88 -11.82
N VAL A 106 -3.67 12.31 -12.53
CA VAL A 106 -4.81 13.04 -11.96
C VAL A 106 -6.00 12.10 -11.86
N VAL A 107 -6.67 12.11 -10.72
CA VAL A 107 -7.90 11.34 -10.48
C VAL A 107 -8.98 12.23 -9.90
N GLY A 108 -10.20 12.06 -10.40
CA GLY A 108 -11.38 12.78 -9.95
C GLY A 108 -12.38 11.86 -9.26
N TYR A 109 -13.16 12.44 -8.35
CA TYR A 109 -14.17 11.73 -7.58
C TYR A 109 -15.50 12.46 -7.66
N THR A 110 -16.58 11.72 -7.95
CA THR A 110 -17.97 12.17 -7.81
C THR A 110 -18.43 12.00 -6.35
N HIS A 111 -19.63 12.48 -6.03
CA HIS A 111 -20.26 12.17 -4.73
C HIS A 111 -20.39 10.67 -4.50
N HIS A 112 -20.78 9.91 -5.53
CA HIS A 112 -20.88 8.45 -5.45
C HIS A 112 -19.52 7.81 -5.19
N ASP A 113 -18.46 8.23 -5.89
CA ASP A 113 -17.10 7.73 -5.64
C ASP A 113 -16.66 7.95 -4.21
N MET A 114 -16.98 9.12 -3.61
CA MET A 114 -16.65 9.43 -2.22
C MET A 114 -17.41 8.57 -1.23
N ASP A 115 -18.68 8.25 -1.52
CA ASP A 115 -19.48 7.36 -0.68
C ASP A 115 -18.95 5.94 -0.69
N VAL A 116 -18.64 5.39 -1.88
CA VAL A 116 -18.03 4.06 -2.05
C VAL A 116 -16.69 4.00 -1.33
N TRP A 117 -15.83 5.00 -1.54
CA TRP A 117 -14.52 5.06 -0.90
C TRP A 117 -14.63 5.10 0.62
N SER A 118 -15.55 5.91 1.14
CA SER A 118 -15.80 6.01 2.57
C SER A 118 -16.27 4.68 3.17
N ASP A 119 -17.11 3.91 2.45
CA ASP A 119 -17.55 2.59 2.89
C ASP A 119 -16.41 1.56 2.91
N CYS A 120 -15.55 1.56 1.88
CA CYS A 120 -14.35 0.72 1.85
C CYS A 120 -13.45 0.98 3.06
N ILE A 121 -13.23 2.25 3.40
CA ILE A 121 -12.40 2.64 4.55
C ILE A 121 -13.07 2.32 5.89
N ALA A 122 -14.37 2.55 6.04
CA ALA A 122 -15.10 2.21 7.27
C ALA A 122 -15.03 0.70 7.54
N ARG A 123 -15.20 -0.13 6.49
CA ARG A 123 -15.05 -1.59 6.53
C ARG A 123 -13.63 -1.99 6.95
N LEU A 124 -12.63 -1.45 6.29
CA LEU A 124 -11.21 -1.67 6.60
C LEU A 124 -10.88 -1.29 8.06
N ALA A 125 -11.37 -0.15 8.52
CA ALA A 125 -11.13 0.32 9.88
C ALA A 125 -11.77 -0.63 10.93
N MET A 126 -12.99 -1.11 10.69
CA MET A 126 -13.61 -2.11 11.56
C MET A 126 -12.87 -3.45 11.55
N MET A 127 -12.33 -3.89 10.40
CA MET A 127 -11.45 -5.08 10.33
C MET A 127 -10.22 -4.92 11.21
N ALA A 128 -9.65 -3.72 11.26
CA ALA A 128 -8.52 -3.35 12.11
C ALA A 128 -8.86 -3.21 13.60
N GLY A 129 -10.14 -3.32 13.98
CA GLY A 129 -10.60 -3.17 15.36
C GLY A 129 -10.92 -1.73 15.77
N VAL A 130 -10.98 -0.79 14.85
CA VAL A 130 -11.51 0.57 15.06
C VAL A 130 -13.03 0.48 15.24
N LYS A 131 -13.57 1.34 16.08
CA LYS A 131 -15.02 1.35 16.39
C LYS A 131 -15.54 2.79 16.46
N PRO A 132 -16.86 2.99 16.30
CA PRO A 132 -17.47 4.29 16.51
C PRO A 132 -17.06 4.90 17.86
N GLY A 133 -16.79 6.20 17.87
CA GLY A 133 -16.34 6.93 19.05
C GLY A 133 -14.81 6.92 19.29
N ASP A 134 -14.03 6.18 18.48
CA ASP A 134 -12.58 6.26 18.53
C ASP A 134 -12.08 7.65 18.14
N ARG A 135 -10.97 8.05 18.73
CA ARG A 135 -10.27 9.31 18.45
C ARG A 135 -9.08 9.00 17.55
N CYS A 136 -9.24 9.33 16.27
CA CYS A 136 -8.34 8.96 15.20
C CYS A 136 -7.43 10.13 14.82
N GLN A 137 -6.14 10.03 15.11
CA GLN A 137 -5.15 11.05 14.78
C GLN A 137 -4.51 10.77 13.44
N MET A 138 -4.71 11.70 12.49
CA MET A 138 -4.17 11.64 11.16
C MET A 138 -2.77 12.23 11.11
N ALA A 139 -1.77 11.42 10.80
CA ALA A 139 -0.38 11.84 10.61
C ALA A 139 0.07 11.83 9.14
N PHE A 140 -0.86 11.61 8.20
CA PHE A 140 -0.63 11.88 6.78
C PHE A 140 -0.86 13.36 6.44
N GLY A 141 -0.15 13.87 5.43
CA GLY A 141 -0.41 15.18 4.87
C GLY A 141 -1.76 15.23 4.13
N TYR A 142 -2.46 16.36 4.27
CA TYR A 142 -3.64 16.72 3.48
C TYR A 142 -3.20 17.57 2.29
N GLY A 143 -2.93 16.94 1.19
CA GLY A 143 -2.54 17.62 -0.05
C GLY A 143 -3.17 16.92 -1.24
N MET A 144 -2.52 16.94 -2.39
CA MET A 144 -3.00 16.24 -3.58
C MET A 144 -2.96 14.71 -3.44
N PHE A 145 -2.38 14.17 -2.37
CA PHE A 145 -2.27 12.74 -2.12
C PHE A 145 -3.55 12.18 -1.50
N THR A 146 -4.05 11.06 -2.05
CA THR A 146 -5.32 10.43 -1.65
C THR A 146 -5.34 9.88 -0.22
N GLY A 147 -4.19 9.45 0.32
CA GLY A 147 -4.13 8.67 1.56
C GLY A 147 -4.76 9.37 2.77
N GLY A 148 -4.49 10.66 2.95
CA GLY A 148 -5.03 11.42 4.08
C GLY A 148 -6.54 11.60 4.03
N PHE A 149 -7.06 12.00 2.88
CA PHE A 149 -8.49 12.31 2.71
C PHE A 149 -9.36 11.06 2.76
N GLY A 150 -9.02 10.00 2.02
CA GLY A 150 -9.83 8.79 2.03
C GLY A 150 -9.99 8.18 3.42
N LEU A 151 -8.88 8.06 4.18
CA LEU A 151 -8.93 7.59 5.56
C LEU A 151 -9.75 8.52 6.45
N HIS A 152 -9.66 9.84 6.24
CA HIS A 152 -10.44 10.83 7.00
C HIS A 152 -11.95 10.61 6.81
N TYR A 153 -12.43 10.58 5.56
CA TYR A 153 -13.85 10.47 5.26
C TYR A 153 -14.45 9.15 5.74
N GLY A 154 -13.78 8.03 5.49
CA GLY A 154 -14.28 6.74 5.92
C GLY A 154 -14.31 6.56 7.43
N LEU A 155 -13.32 7.08 8.15
CA LEU A 155 -13.33 7.06 9.62
C LEU A 155 -14.41 7.99 10.20
N GLN A 156 -14.67 9.16 9.57
CA GLN A 156 -15.83 9.99 9.93
C GLN A 156 -17.16 9.25 9.69
N LYS A 157 -17.30 8.59 8.52
CA LYS A 157 -18.50 7.79 8.20
C LYS A 157 -18.71 6.66 9.20
N LEU A 158 -17.64 6.05 9.71
CA LEU A 158 -17.69 5.05 10.78
C LEU A 158 -18.14 5.64 12.13
N GLY A 159 -18.11 6.96 12.30
CA GLY A 159 -18.46 7.63 13.56
C GLY A 159 -17.27 7.87 14.49
N CYS A 160 -16.06 7.94 13.97
CA CYS A 160 -14.86 8.30 14.70
C CYS A 160 -14.70 9.83 14.81
N MET A 161 -14.06 10.29 15.88
CA MET A 161 -13.61 11.68 16.00
C MET A 161 -12.26 11.84 15.32
N MET A 162 -12.21 12.63 14.24
CA MET A 162 -10.98 12.90 13.52
C MET A 162 -10.16 14.03 14.12
N ILE A 163 -8.86 13.79 14.33
CA ILE A 163 -7.86 14.78 14.73
C ILE A 163 -6.94 15.00 13.52
N PRO A 164 -7.19 16.03 12.69
CA PRO A 164 -6.49 16.25 11.42
C PRO A 164 -5.14 16.94 11.65
N ALA A 165 -4.21 16.28 12.34
CA ALA A 165 -2.92 16.83 12.72
C ALA A 165 -2.00 17.09 11.52
N GLY A 166 -2.11 16.30 10.46
CA GLY A 166 -1.28 16.43 9.26
C GLY A 166 0.10 15.81 9.43
N SER A 167 1.00 16.03 8.49
CA SER A 167 2.37 15.51 8.54
C SER A 167 3.33 16.45 9.28
N GLY A 168 4.43 15.90 9.80
CA GLY A 168 5.51 16.63 10.46
C GLY A 168 5.22 17.01 11.92
N ASN A 169 6.14 17.73 12.55
CA ASN A 169 6.07 18.16 13.96
C ASN A 169 5.75 17.01 14.94
N THR A 170 6.65 16.04 15.01
CA THR A 170 6.47 14.81 15.79
C THR A 170 6.21 15.08 17.27
N GLU A 171 6.85 16.07 17.87
CA GLU A 171 6.61 16.43 19.27
C GLU A 171 5.16 16.88 19.51
N ARG A 172 4.59 17.64 18.57
CA ARG A 172 3.17 18.02 18.63
C ARG A 172 2.25 16.83 18.51
N HIS A 173 2.58 15.84 17.67
CA HIS A 173 1.83 14.59 17.60
C HIS A 173 1.81 13.84 18.93
N LEU A 174 2.97 13.73 19.62
CA LEU A 174 3.05 13.12 20.94
C LEU A 174 2.20 13.86 21.97
N GLN A 175 2.27 15.18 21.97
CA GLN A 175 1.44 16.00 22.85
C GLN A 175 -0.06 15.78 22.61
N MET A 176 -0.51 15.78 21.33
CA MET A 176 -1.91 15.56 20.96
C MET A 176 -2.41 14.16 21.38
N ILE A 177 -1.56 13.13 21.34
CA ILE A 177 -1.92 11.78 21.80
C ILE A 177 -2.37 11.84 23.27
N ASN A 178 -1.64 12.55 24.12
CA ASN A 178 -1.98 12.71 25.54
C ASN A 178 -3.16 13.67 25.75
N ASP A 179 -3.11 14.86 25.14
CA ASP A 179 -4.07 15.93 25.40
C ASP A 179 -5.49 15.55 24.93
N TYR A 180 -5.58 14.87 23.77
CA TYR A 180 -6.87 14.48 23.20
C TYR A 180 -7.23 13.02 23.44
N GLY A 181 -6.34 12.26 24.08
CA GLY A 181 -6.54 10.83 24.36
C GLY A 181 -6.73 10.01 23.09
N THR A 182 -5.87 10.22 22.11
CA THR A 182 -5.91 9.51 20.81
C THR A 182 -5.93 7.99 21.00
N THR A 183 -6.84 7.30 20.34
CA THR A 183 -6.99 5.84 20.42
C THR A 183 -6.49 5.11 19.18
N VAL A 184 -6.47 5.80 18.03
CA VAL A 184 -6.02 5.27 16.74
C VAL A 184 -5.03 6.24 16.10
N LEU A 185 -3.85 5.75 15.75
CA LEU A 185 -2.85 6.50 14.99
C LEU A 185 -2.89 6.06 13.53
N ILE A 186 -3.02 7.02 12.62
CA ILE A 186 -2.99 6.80 11.17
C ILE A 186 -1.69 7.41 10.63
N ALA A 187 -0.78 6.57 10.14
CA ALA A 187 0.55 6.99 9.71
C ALA A 187 1.15 6.05 8.67
N THR A 188 2.31 6.42 8.09
CA THR A 188 3.19 5.42 7.48
C THR A 188 3.92 4.62 8.58
N PRO A 189 4.27 3.36 8.35
CA PRO A 189 5.03 2.57 9.32
C PRO A 189 6.36 3.21 9.73
N SER A 190 7.11 3.76 8.77
CA SER A 190 8.37 4.45 9.03
C SER A 190 8.19 5.69 9.91
N TYR A 191 7.11 6.45 9.71
CA TYR A 191 6.82 7.60 10.57
C TYR A 191 6.40 7.18 11.98
N ALA A 192 5.63 6.11 12.13
CA ALA A 192 5.30 5.56 13.44
C ALA A 192 6.57 5.13 14.21
N LEU A 193 7.52 4.48 13.53
CA LEU A 193 8.80 4.13 14.14
C LEU A 193 9.61 5.37 14.52
N HIS A 194 9.63 6.40 13.69
CA HIS A 194 10.24 7.68 14.03
C HIS A 194 9.57 8.34 15.25
N MET A 195 8.25 8.26 15.37
CA MET A 195 7.54 8.73 16.57
C MET A 195 7.97 7.96 17.84
N CYS A 196 8.23 6.65 17.74
CA CYS A 196 8.82 5.89 18.84
C CYS A 196 10.17 6.47 19.28
N GLU A 197 11.09 6.70 18.32
CA GLU A 197 12.42 7.25 18.59
C GLU A 197 12.37 8.62 19.28
N VAL A 198 11.50 9.52 18.78
CA VAL A 198 11.33 10.86 19.37
C VAL A 198 10.65 10.77 20.74
N GLY A 199 9.64 9.91 20.87
CA GLY A 199 8.93 9.72 22.13
C GLY A 199 9.86 9.25 23.24
N GLU A 200 10.69 8.24 22.99
CA GLU A 200 11.68 7.75 23.95
C GLU A 200 12.69 8.83 24.35
N LYS A 201 13.21 9.60 23.38
CA LYS A 201 14.13 10.72 23.68
C LYS A 201 13.48 11.81 24.55
N LYS A 202 12.15 11.97 24.46
CA LYS A 202 11.37 12.96 25.23
C LYS A 202 10.77 12.38 26.51
N GLY A 203 10.95 11.11 26.80
CA GLY A 203 10.38 10.44 27.96
C GLY A 203 8.86 10.24 27.85
N PHE A 204 8.32 10.11 26.64
CA PHE A 204 6.90 9.86 26.42
C PHE A 204 6.53 8.43 26.86
N ASP A 205 5.52 8.34 27.72
CA ASP A 205 5.04 7.05 28.24
C ASP A 205 3.97 6.44 27.33
N TRP A 206 4.41 5.60 26.40
CA TRP A 206 3.55 4.90 25.46
C TRP A 206 2.55 3.96 26.16
N ALA A 207 2.98 3.32 27.25
CA ALA A 207 2.16 2.33 27.96
C ALA A 207 0.97 2.95 28.69
N SER A 208 1.10 4.20 29.12
CA SER A 208 -0.01 4.95 29.77
C SER A 208 -0.91 5.69 28.77
N SER A 209 -0.53 5.75 27.49
CA SER A 209 -1.30 6.42 26.47
C SER A 209 -2.62 5.68 26.18
N SER A 210 -3.60 6.41 25.60
CA SER A 210 -4.88 5.81 25.17
C SER A 210 -4.77 5.07 23.82
N LEU A 211 -3.60 5.09 23.16
CA LEU A 211 -3.40 4.43 21.88
C LEU A 211 -3.60 2.92 22.02
N ARG A 212 -4.30 2.34 21.03
CA ARG A 212 -4.53 0.89 20.96
C ARG A 212 -4.39 0.30 19.57
N ILE A 213 -4.52 1.16 18.52
CA ILE A 213 -4.45 0.74 17.11
C ILE A 213 -3.54 1.69 16.33
N GLY A 214 -2.65 1.09 15.52
CA GLY A 214 -1.99 1.73 14.40
C GLY A 214 -2.63 1.28 13.09
N LEU A 215 -3.23 2.20 12.34
CA LEU A 215 -3.77 1.97 11.02
C LEU A 215 -2.76 2.52 10.01
N PHE A 216 -1.96 1.63 9.44
CA PHE A 216 -0.81 2.01 8.62
C PHE A 216 -1.02 1.71 7.14
N GLY A 217 -0.26 2.40 6.29
CA GLY A 217 -0.31 2.21 4.84
C GLY A 217 0.59 3.20 4.11
N GLY A 218 0.50 3.20 2.78
CA GLY A 218 1.27 4.09 1.91
C GLY A 218 2.67 3.58 1.57
N GLU A 219 3.21 2.66 2.37
CA GLU A 219 4.48 1.97 2.13
C GLU A 219 4.41 0.56 2.75
N PRO A 220 5.29 -0.39 2.35
CA PRO A 220 5.36 -1.71 2.97
C PRO A 220 5.64 -1.62 4.47
N CYS A 221 5.03 -2.52 5.24
CA CYS A 221 5.31 -2.70 6.67
C CYS A 221 5.85 -4.12 6.91
N PRO A 222 7.19 -4.31 6.90
CA PRO A 222 7.79 -5.61 7.17
C PRO A 222 7.43 -6.14 8.56
N PRO A 223 7.35 -7.48 8.76
CA PRO A 223 6.92 -8.06 10.02
C PRO A 223 7.71 -7.55 11.22
N LYS A 224 9.03 -7.45 11.11
CA LYS A 224 9.87 -6.96 12.20
C LYS A 224 9.65 -5.48 12.53
N MET A 225 9.43 -4.64 11.52
CA MET A 225 9.07 -3.24 11.76
C MET A 225 7.73 -3.15 12.47
N LYS A 226 6.76 -3.97 12.07
CA LYS A 226 5.45 -4.06 12.69
C LYS A 226 5.55 -4.50 14.16
N GLU A 227 6.28 -5.58 14.43
CA GLU A 227 6.54 -6.10 15.78
C GLU A 227 7.24 -5.04 16.66
N GLU A 228 8.22 -4.32 16.11
CA GLU A 228 8.93 -3.28 16.82
C GLU A 228 8.04 -2.10 17.21
N ILE A 229 7.19 -1.63 16.28
CA ILE A 229 6.22 -0.57 16.57
C ILE A 229 5.23 -1.03 17.63
N GLU A 230 4.66 -2.24 17.50
CA GLU A 230 3.72 -2.81 18.47
C GLU A 230 4.31 -2.92 19.86
N ARG A 231 5.53 -3.40 19.93
CA ARG A 231 6.26 -3.55 21.20
C ARG A 231 6.52 -2.19 21.87
N ARG A 232 6.91 -1.18 21.10
CA ARG A 232 7.29 0.15 21.63
C ARG A 232 6.09 1.00 21.98
N MET A 233 5.07 1.02 21.12
CA MET A 233 3.86 1.82 21.33
C MET A 233 2.78 1.12 22.15
N HIS A 234 2.91 -0.19 22.41
CA HIS A 234 1.89 -1.03 23.07
C HIS A 234 0.53 -1.04 22.34
N ILE A 235 0.56 -1.08 21.02
CA ILE A 235 -0.63 -1.06 20.16
C ILE A 235 -0.71 -2.30 19.28
N THR A 236 -1.86 -2.51 18.63
CA THR A 236 -1.98 -3.47 17.53
C THR A 236 -1.87 -2.70 16.20
N CYS A 237 -0.94 -3.10 15.33
CA CYS A 237 -0.77 -2.50 14.02
C CYS A 237 -1.51 -3.30 12.96
N THR A 238 -2.21 -2.62 12.06
CA THR A 238 -2.80 -3.19 10.85
C THR A 238 -2.32 -2.40 9.65
N ASP A 239 -2.29 -3.08 8.52
CA ASP A 239 -1.84 -2.53 7.25
C ASP A 239 -2.99 -2.48 6.25
N ASN A 240 -3.01 -1.45 5.41
CA ASN A 240 -3.98 -1.30 4.33
C ASN A 240 -3.29 -0.99 3.02
N TYR A 241 -3.92 -1.43 1.93
CA TYR A 241 -3.42 -1.25 0.59
C TYR A 241 -4.42 -0.47 -0.25
N GLY A 242 -3.86 0.29 -1.17
CA GLY A 242 -4.58 1.02 -2.19
C GLY A 242 -3.66 1.91 -3.00
N LEU A 243 -4.16 2.42 -4.10
CA LEU A 243 -3.42 3.26 -5.03
C LEU A 243 -4.34 4.34 -5.60
N THR A 244 -3.77 5.51 -5.81
CA THR A 244 -4.49 6.71 -6.29
C THR A 244 -5.25 6.42 -7.58
N GLU A 245 -4.66 5.66 -8.50
CA GLU A 245 -5.17 5.37 -9.83
C GLU A 245 -6.48 4.56 -9.81
N VAL A 246 -6.70 3.77 -8.76
CA VAL A 246 -7.89 2.92 -8.63
C VAL A 246 -8.95 3.58 -7.76
N MET A 247 -8.61 3.94 -6.53
CA MET A 247 -9.52 4.61 -5.59
C MET A 247 -8.78 5.44 -4.53
N GLY A 248 -7.59 5.03 -4.11
CA GLY A 248 -6.87 5.47 -2.93
C GLY A 248 -6.72 4.32 -1.93
N PRO A 249 -6.47 4.55 -0.64
CA PRO A 249 -6.52 3.51 0.39
C PRO A 249 -7.92 2.86 0.46
N GLY A 250 -7.99 1.62 0.94
CA GLY A 250 -9.26 0.92 1.13
C GLY A 250 -9.56 -0.15 0.08
N VAL A 251 -8.67 -0.39 -0.89
CA VAL A 251 -8.81 -1.53 -1.83
C VAL A 251 -8.72 -2.84 -1.05
N SER A 252 -7.79 -2.95 -0.13
CA SER A 252 -7.70 -4.08 0.79
C SER A 252 -7.16 -3.69 2.17
N GLY A 253 -7.43 -4.53 3.18
CA GLY A 253 -6.97 -4.30 4.53
C GLY A 253 -6.86 -5.56 5.38
N GLU A 254 -5.99 -5.52 6.39
CA GLU A 254 -5.83 -6.59 7.37
C GLU A 254 -7.01 -6.67 8.33
N CYS A 255 -7.40 -7.88 8.66
CA CYS A 255 -8.20 -8.15 9.86
C CYS A 255 -7.30 -8.64 11.01
N LEU A 256 -7.83 -8.62 12.24
CA LEU A 256 -7.09 -9.07 13.42
C LEU A 256 -6.79 -10.58 13.45
N CYS A 257 -7.52 -11.38 12.64
CA CYS A 257 -7.34 -12.83 12.56
C CYS A 257 -6.31 -13.25 11.49
N SER A 258 -6.07 -12.41 10.49
CA SER A 258 -5.17 -12.71 9.35
C SER A 258 -4.23 -11.54 9.10
N ARG A 259 -3.11 -11.52 9.82
CA ARG A 259 -2.21 -10.37 9.88
C ARG A 259 -1.15 -10.32 8.77
N ASP A 260 -1.10 -11.36 7.93
CA ASP A 260 -0.21 -11.45 6.77
C ASP A 260 -0.94 -11.31 5.44
N MET A 261 -2.27 -11.29 5.48
CA MET A 261 -3.13 -11.19 4.31
C MET A 261 -4.11 -10.05 4.49
N GLN A 262 -4.54 -9.45 3.38
CA GLN A 262 -5.48 -8.33 3.36
C GLN A 262 -6.74 -8.71 2.60
N HIS A 263 -7.92 -8.54 3.20
CA HIS A 263 -9.20 -8.71 2.51
C HIS A 263 -9.39 -7.65 1.45
N ILE A 264 -9.69 -8.07 0.23
CA ILE A 264 -10.05 -7.18 -0.88
C ILE A 264 -11.53 -6.80 -0.73
N ALA A 265 -11.89 -5.56 -0.99
CA ALA A 265 -13.29 -5.13 -1.05
C ALA A 265 -13.91 -5.57 -2.39
N GLU A 266 -14.20 -6.88 -2.52
CA GLU A 266 -14.55 -7.52 -3.79
C GLU A 266 -15.88 -7.06 -4.41
N ASP A 267 -16.77 -6.51 -3.64
CA ASP A 267 -18.01 -5.88 -4.12
C ASP A 267 -17.76 -4.57 -4.88
N HIS A 268 -16.56 -3.98 -4.71
CA HIS A 268 -16.14 -2.74 -5.39
C HIS A 268 -14.94 -2.93 -6.33
N PHE A 269 -14.17 -4.00 -6.16
CA PHE A 269 -12.96 -4.26 -6.95
C PHE A 269 -12.92 -5.70 -7.46
N LEU A 270 -12.85 -5.85 -8.78
CA LEU A 270 -12.48 -7.12 -9.40
C LEU A 270 -10.96 -7.19 -9.48
N TRP A 271 -10.40 -8.28 -8.99
CA TRP A 271 -8.98 -8.57 -9.01
C TRP A 271 -8.64 -9.68 -9.98
N GLU A 272 -7.48 -9.57 -10.58
CA GLU A 272 -6.81 -10.62 -11.34
C GLU A 272 -5.36 -10.71 -10.84
N VAL A 273 -4.76 -11.89 -10.90
CA VAL A 273 -3.30 -12.06 -10.71
C VAL A 273 -2.77 -12.64 -12.00
N VAL A 274 -1.84 -11.92 -12.63
CA VAL A 274 -1.35 -12.26 -13.96
C VAL A 274 0.18 -12.40 -13.99
N ASN A 275 0.67 -13.18 -14.94
CA ASN A 275 2.10 -13.17 -15.24
C ASN A 275 2.50 -11.77 -15.76
N PRO A 276 3.49 -11.09 -15.16
CA PRO A 276 3.84 -9.72 -15.52
C PRO A 276 4.36 -9.56 -16.96
N GLU A 277 4.92 -10.62 -17.56
CA GLU A 277 5.48 -10.59 -18.92
C GLU A 277 4.42 -10.89 -19.98
N THR A 278 3.57 -11.88 -19.74
CA THR A 278 2.58 -12.35 -20.74
C THR A 278 1.21 -11.71 -20.56
N GLY A 279 0.85 -11.25 -19.36
CA GLY A 279 -0.49 -10.78 -19.02
C GLY A 279 -1.51 -11.90 -18.83
N GLU A 280 -1.10 -13.15 -18.91
CA GLU A 280 -1.98 -14.31 -18.72
C GLU A 280 -2.24 -14.56 -17.23
N PRO A 281 -3.46 -14.98 -16.84
CA PRO A 281 -3.76 -15.32 -15.46
C PRO A 281 -2.85 -16.41 -14.90
N VAL A 282 -2.46 -16.30 -13.64
CA VAL A 282 -1.78 -17.36 -12.90
C VAL A 282 -2.77 -18.12 -11.99
N PRO A 283 -2.48 -19.38 -11.63
CA PRO A 283 -3.31 -20.14 -10.69
C PRO A 283 -3.47 -19.43 -9.33
N GLU A 284 -4.61 -19.67 -8.66
CA GLU A 284 -4.86 -19.18 -7.31
C GLU A 284 -3.74 -19.63 -6.35
N GLY A 285 -3.24 -18.68 -5.55
CA GLY A 285 -2.15 -18.90 -4.61
C GLY A 285 -0.74 -18.79 -5.21
N GLU A 286 -0.60 -18.62 -6.52
CA GLU A 286 0.68 -18.35 -7.18
C GLU A 286 0.94 -16.86 -7.29
N GLU A 287 2.22 -16.46 -7.11
CA GLU A 287 2.64 -15.04 -7.18
C GLU A 287 2.60 -14.55 -8.63
N GLY A 288 1.96 -13.40 -8.82
CA GLY A 288 1.93 -12.66 -10.08
C GLY A 288 1.65 -11.19 -9.86
N GLU A 289 1.49 -10.44 -10.93
CA GLU A 289 1.12 -9.01 -10.88
C GLU A 289 -0.36 -8.86 -10.59
N LEU A 290 -0.68 -8.03 -9.59
CA LEU A 290 -2.05 -7.66 -9.27
C LEU A 290 -2.59 -6.70 -10.34
N VAL A 291 -3.74 -7.05 -10.87
CA VAL A 291 -4.53 -6.21 -11.79
C VAL A 291 -5.88 -5.93 -11.15
N ILE A 292 -6.32 -4.68 -11.15
CA ILE A 292 -7.56 -4.27 -10.48
C ILE A 292 -8.47 -3.54 -11.47
N THR A 293 -9.74 -3.92 -11.44
CA THR A 293 -10.83 -3.20 -12.10
C THR A 293 -11.80 -2.68 -11.05
N PRO A 294 -11.87 -1.35 -10.78
CA PRO A 294 -12.95 -0.77 -9.99
C PRO A 294 -14.30 -1.02 -10.67
N LEU A 295 -15.30 -1.43 -9.89
CA LEU A 295 -16.61 -1.83 -10.40
C LEU A 295 -17.68 -0.74 -10.27
N ASP A 296 -17.42 0.29 -9.44
CA ASP A 296 -18.34 1.37 -9.12
C ASP A 296 -17.73 2.76 -9.30
N LYS A 297 -16.60 2.90 -9.98
CA LYS A 297 -15.91 4.18 -10.14
C LYS A 297 -16.55 4.98 -11.29
N GLU A 298 -17.02 6.22 -11.02
CA GLU A 298 -17.65 7.10 -12.00
C GLU A 298 -16.68 8.14 -12.57
N GLY A 299 -15.91 8.80 -11.70
CA GLY A 299 -15.09 9.94 -12.10
C GLY A 299 -14.00 9.57 -13.10
N ILE A 300 -13.18 8.59 -12.76
CA ILE A 300 -12.13 8.06 -13.63
C ILE A 300 -12.12 6.52 -13.50
N PRO A 301 -12.99 5.82 -14.25
CA PRO A 301 -13.05 4.37 -14.24
C PRO A 301 -11.90 3.78 -15.04
N VAL A 302 -11.01 3.01 -14.38
CA VAL A 302 -9.96 2.26 -15.06
C VAL A 302 -10.35 0.79 -15.18
N LEU A 303 -10.13 0.19 -16.35
CA LEU A 303 -10.33 -1.25 -16.56
C LEU A 303 -8.99 -1.95 -16.55
N ARG A 304 -8.90 -3.09 -15.86
CA ARG A 304 -7.71 -3.95 -15.79
C ARG A 304 -6.43 -3.16 -15.54
N TYR A 305 -6.44 -2.35 -14.48
CA TYR A 305 -5.29 -1.52 -14.15
C TYR A 305 -4.12 -2.37 -13.64
N ARG A 306 -3.02 -2.34 -14.37
CA ARG A 306 -1.76 -2.99 -14.01
C ARG A 306 -1.07 -2.21 -12.90
N THR A 307 -1.05 -2.79 -11.71
CA THR A 307 -0.49 -2.12 -10.52
C THR A 307 1.03 -2.21 -10.47
N HIS A 308 1.61 -3.20 -11.15
CA HIS A 308 2.99 -3.65 -11.02
C HIS A 308 3.33 -4.23 -9.64
N ASP A 309 2.39 -4.34 -8.74
CA ASP A 309 2.57 -4.94 -7.42
C ASP A 309 2.48 -6.46 -7.51
N LEU A 310 3.46 -7.17 -6.94
CA LEU A 310 3.50 -8.64 -6.95
C LEU A 310 2.86 -9.19 -5.69
N THR A 311 1.88 -10.07 -5.87
CA THR A 311 1.12 -10.73 -4.80
C THR A 311 0.54 -12.06 -5.27
N TYR A 312 -0.12 -12.78 -4.36
CA TYR A 312 -1.06 -13.83 -4.68
C TYR A 312 -2.35 -13.65 -3.89
N VAL A 313 -3.42 -14.25 -4.37
CA VAL A 313 -4.75 -14.15 -3.75
C VAL A 313 -5.25 -15.54 -3.41
N VAL A 314 -5.97 -15.66 -2.29
CA VAL A 314 -6.67 -16.87 -1.86
C VAL A 314 -8.12 -16.55 -1.55
N THR A 315 -9.01 -17.49 -1.90
CA THR A 315 -10.46 -17.34 -1.72
C THR A 315 -11.01 -18.09 -0.51
N GLU A 316 -10.15 -18.76 0.26
CA GLU A 316 -10.52 -19.47 1.48
C GLU A 316 -11.14 -18.53 2.50
N LYS A 317 -12.19 -19.00 3.19
CA LYS A 317 -12.88 -18.25 4.24
C LYS A 317 -11.93 -17.93 5.41
N CYS A 318 -11.93 -16.68 5.85
CA CYS A 318 -11.15 -16.25 7.00
C CYS A 318 -11.83 -16.58 8.33
N GLU A 319 -11.03 -16.83 9.38
CA GLU A 319 -11.51 -17.02 10.75
C GLU A 319 -12.27 -15.79 11.30
N CYS A 320 -12.05 -14.59 10.72
CA CYS A 320 -12.82 -13.38 11.07
C CYS A 320 -14.29 -13.43 10.60
N GLY A 321 -14.70 -14.47 9.87
CA GLY A 321 -16.04 -14.66 9.35
C GLY A 321 -16.29 -14.08 7.96
N ARG A 322 -15.40 -13.24 7.44
CA ARG A 322 -15.49 -12.66 6.09
C ARG A 322 -15.22 -13.70 5.02
N SER A 323 -15.96 -13.58 3.92
CA SER A 323 -15.83 -14.43 2.73
C SER A 323 -15.03 -13.80 1.58
N HIS A 324 -14.76 -12.49 1.68
CA HIS A 324 -13.96 -11.79 0.67
C HIS A 324 -12.56 -12.37 0.55
N ALA A 325 -12.07 -12.50 -0.67
CA ALA A 325 -10.73 -12.98 -0.98
C ALA A 325 -9.67 -12.15 -0.25
N ARG A 326 -8.54 -12.81 0.02
CA ARG A 326 -7.39 -12.19 0.70
C ARG A 326 -6.17 -12.22 -0.18
N MET A 327 -5.55 -11.08 -0.35
CA MET A 327 -4.27 -10.96 -1.03
C MET A 327 -3.11 -10.98 -0.03
N LYS A 328 -1.97 -11.55 -0.43
CA LYS A 328 -0.71 -11.40 0.32
C LYS A 328 -0.30 -9.93 0.30
N LYS A 329 0.26 -9.44 1.40
CA LYS A 329 0.81 -8.08 1.43
C LYS A 329 1.82 -7.86 0.33
N VAL A 330 1.65 -6.78 -0.39
CA VAL A 330 2.59 -6.37 -1.43
C VAL A 330 3.93 -5.99 -0.79
N ARG A 331 5.00 -6.62 -1.27
CA ARG A 331 6.38 -6.33 -0.83
C ARG A 331 7.30 -6.05 -2.00
N LYS A 332 6.89 -6.45 -3.21
CA LYS A 332 7.69 -6.37 -4.42
C LYS A 332 6.87 -5.73 -5.53
N ARG A 333 7.56 -5.03 -6.41
CA ARG A 333 6.97 -4.50 -7.63
C ARG A 333 7.76 -4.99 -8.83
N SER A 334 7.07 -5.31 -9.93
CA SER A 334 7.74 -5.72 -11.16
C SER A 334 8.55 -4.57 -11.80
N ASP A 335 8.14 -3.31 -11.56
CA ASP A 335 8.81 -2.10 -12.08
C ASP A 335 9.90 -1.52 -11.14
N ASP A 336 10.01 -1.98 -9.89
CA ASP A 336 11.09 -1.62 -8.95
C ASP A 336 12.29 -2.56 -9.04
N MET A 337 12.24 -3.54 -9.93
CA MET A 337 13.32 -4.48 -10.16
C MET A 337 14.55 -3.77 -10.70
N LEU A 338 15.68 -3.92 -10.01
CA LEU A 338 16.98 -3.44 -10.45
C LEU A 338 17.68 -4.57 -11.21
N ILE A 339 18.09 -4.32 -12.43
CA ILE A 339 18.98 -5.25 -13.14
C ILE A 339 20.41 -4.80 -12.85
N ILE A 340 21.15 -5.60 -12.08
CA ILE A 340 22.53 -5.35 -11.69
C ILE A 340 23.41 -6.43 -12.30
N ARG A 341 24.20 -6.08 -13.29
CA ARG A 341 25.08 -7.03 -14.01
C ARG A 341 24.35 -8.28 -14.51
N GLY A 342 23.12 -8.09 -15.05
CA GLY A 342 22.29 -9.18 -15.56
C GLY A 342 21.54 -9.99 -14.50
N THR A 343 21.60 -9.60 -13.24
CA THR A 343 20.84 -10.22 -12.14
C THR A 343 19.72 -9.32 -11.69
N ASN A 344 18.53 -9.89 -11.52
CA ASN A 344 17.36 -9.19 -11.01
C ASN A 344 17.46 -9.06 -9.50
N VAL A 345 17.45 -7.83 -9.00
CA VAL A 345 17.49 -7.48 -7.57
C VAL A 345 16.26 -6.66 -7.20
N PHE A 346 15.53 -7.10 -6.20
CA PHE A 346 14.40 -6.33 -5.66
C PHE A 346 14.82 -5.65 -4.36
N PRO A 347 14.48 -4.37 -4.15
CA PRO A 347 14.78 -3.65 -2.89
C PRO A 347 14.25 -4.39 -1.66
N SER A 348 13.10 -5.05 -1.76
CA SER A 348 12.53 -5.87 -0.69
C SER A 348 13.41 -7.06 -0.27
N GLN A 349 14.23 -7.63 -1.18
CA GLN A 349 15.18 -8.68 -0.81
C GLN A 349 16.27 -8.12 0.12
N VAL A 350 16.74 -6.89 -0.17
CA VAL A 350 17.70 -6.20 0.71
C VAL A 350 17.08 -5.99 2.09
N GLU A 351 15.84 -5.52 2.14
CA GLU A 351 15.09 -5.30 3.38
C GLU A 351 14.93 -6.58 4.21
N ASP A 352 14.49 -7.67 3.56
CA ASP A 352 14.31 -8.97 4.23
C ASP A 352 15.63 -9.50 4.84
N ILE A 353 16.75 -9.34 4.10
CA ILE A 353 18.06 -9.77 4.58
C ILE A 353 18.52 -8.91 5.77
N LEU A 354 18.45 -7.59 5.64
CA LEU A 354 18.89 -6.65 6.67
C LEU A 354 18.06 -6.81 7.94
N SER A 355 16.74 -6.98 7.82
CA SER A 355 15.84 -7.23 8.96
C SER A 355 16.20 -8.50 9.72
N GLY A 356 16.88 -9.48 9.10
CA GLY A 356 17.39 -10.71 9.73
C GLY A 356 18.68 -10.54 10.53
N ILE A 357 19.31 -9.35 10.54
CA ILE A 357 20.62 -9.13 11.17
C ILE A 357 20.46 -8.33 12.46
N LYS A 358 20.92 -8.90 13.57
CA LYS A 358 20.93 -8.19 14.87
C LYS A 358 21.91 -7.01 14.79
N GLY A 359 21.50 -5.85 15.32
CA GLY A 359 22.32 -4.64 15.33
C GLY A 359 22.14 -3.75 14.07
N VAL A 360 21.22 -4.10 13.17
CA VAL A 360 20.85 -3.31 12.01
C VAL A 360 19.47 -2.71 12.25
N THR A 361 19.29 -1.41 11.98
CA THR A 361 18.00 -0.74 12.05
C THR A 361 17.21 -1.00 10.76
N PRO A 362 15.90 -0.71 10.71
CA PRO A 362 15.10 -0.82 9.47
C PRO A 362 15.45 0.22 8.40
N PHE A 363 16.36 1.15 8.68
CA PHE A 363 16.71 2.24 7.77
C PHE A 363 17.92 1.89 6.91
N TYR A 364 17.68 1.87 5.60
CA TYR A 364 18.73 1.58 4.61
C TYR A 364 18.48 2.38 3.33
N ARG A 365 19.52 2.47 2.47
CA ARG A 365 19.42 3.10 1.15
C ARG A 365 20.27 2.31 0.15
N ILE A 366 19.70 2.04 -1.02
CA ILE A 366 20.38 1.40 -2.15
C ILE A 366 20.74 2.52 -3.15
N GLU A 367 22.00 2.63 -3.50
CA GLU A 367 22.50 3.53 -4.53
C GLU A 367 23.07 2.70 -5.67
N VAL A 368 22.66 2.98 -6.89
CA VAL A 368 23.16 2.30 -8.10
C VAL A 368 23.79 3.30 -9.03
N ASP A 369 24.98 3.03 -9.48
CA ASP A 369 25.71 3.84 -10.47
C ASP A 369 26.36 2.98 -11.57
N ASN A 370 26.87 3.63 -12.63
CA ASN A 370 27.57 3.00 -13.75
C ASN A 370 28.73 3.87 -14.23
N GLU A 371 29.55 4.37 -13.31
CA GLU A 371 30.66 5.29 -13.65
C GLU A 371 31.74 4.64 -14.50
N THR A 372 31.89 3.31 -14.46
CA THR A 372 32.98 2.56 -15.12
C THR A 372 32.48 1.62 -16.22
N GLY A 373 31.23 1.78 -16.66
CA GLY A 373 30.61 0.85 -17.63
C GLY A 373 30.12 -0.46 -17.03
N LEU A 374 30.28 -0.65 -15.72
CA LEU A 374 29.72 -1.77 -14.96
C LEU A 374 28.86 -1.23 -13.82
N ASP A 375 27.65 -1.78 -13.69
CA ASP A 375 26.77 -1.42 -12.59
C ASP A 375 27.40 -1.71 -11.23
N ARG A 376 27.37 -0.72 -10.37
CA ARG A 376 27.77 -0.80 -8.97
C ARG A 376 26.56 -0.57 -8.09
N MET A 377 26.40 -1.43 -7.08
CA MET A 377 25.36 -1.28 -6.08
C MET A 377 26.00 -1.06 -4.72
N LYS A 378 25.69 0.09 -4.11
CA LYS A 378 26.07 0.44 -2.75
C LYS A 378 24.84 0.39 -1.85
N ILE A 379 24.97 -0.27 -0.70
CA ILE A 379 23.90 -0.35 0.28
C ILE A 379 24.37 0.33 1.56
N LYS A 380 23.76 1.48 1.86
CA LYS A 380 23.92 2.19 3.13
C LYS A 380 23.03 1.57 4.16
N VAL A 381 23.57 1.10 5.27
CA VAL A 381 22.86 0.36 6.32
C VAL A 381 23.06 1.10 7.63
N GLU A 382 21.98 1.59 8.21
CA GLU A 382 22.03 2.22 9.54
C GLU A 382 22.08 1.15 10.61
N ILE A 383 23.02 1.30 11.56
CA ILE A 383 23.23 0.34 12.65
C ILE A 383 22.65 0.87 13.96
N GLU A 384 22.30 -0.05 14.85
CA GLU A 384 21.84 0.28 16.20
C GLU A 384 22.98 0.86 17.06
N PRO A 385 22.68 1.73 18.04
CA PRO A 385 23.71 2.20 19.00
C PRO A 385 24.45 1.07 19.70
N SER A 386 23.77 -0.06 19.95
CA SER A 386 24.32 -1.26 20.58
C SER A 386 25.33 -2.02 19.72
N ALA A 387 25.34 -1.78 18.40
CA ALA A 387 26.24 -2.39 17.43
C ALA A 387 27.44 -1.51 17.08
N LEU A 388 27.47 -0.27 17.60
CA LEU A 388 28.63 0.62 17.43
C LEU A 388 29.81 0.10 18.26
N SER A 389 31.00 0.11 17.65
CA SER A 389 32.28 -0.19 18.32
C SER A 389 33.34 0.80 17.85
N ASP A 390 34.21 1.20 18.77
CA ASP A 390 35.39 2.01 18.46
C ASP A 390 36.48 1.19 17.75
N SER A 391 36.33 -0.13 17.69
CA SER A 391 37.25 -1.03 16.99
C SER A 391 36.96 -1.08 15.49
N TYR A 392 37.89 -0.57 14.68
CA TYR A 392 37.82 -0.69 13.23
C TYR A 392 37.67 -2.14 12.76
N GLU A 393 38.35 -3.07 13.39
CA GLU A 393 38.32 -4.49 13.04
C GLU A 393 36.93 -5.13 13.29
N GLU A 394 36.24 -4.74 14.37
CA GLU A 394 34.88 -5.21 14.69
C GLU A 394 33.88 -4.65 13.70
N MET A 395 33.97 -3.37 13.40
CA MET A 395 33.10 -2.71 12.43
C MET A 395 33.31 -3.26 11.00
N ASP A 396 34.56 -3.53 10.60
CA ASP A 396 34.82 -4.14 9.28
C ASP A 396 34.34 -5.59 9.21
N ARG A 397 34.48 -6.38 10.29
CA ARG A 397 33.89 -7.72 10.37
C ARG A 397 32.37 -7.67 10.24
N PHE A 398 31.70 -6.74 10.92
CA PHE A 398 30.25 -6.58 10.85
C PHE A 398 29.82 -6.19 9.43
N ARG A 399 30.48 -5.22 8.84
CA ARG A 399 30.25 -4.79 7.44
C ARG A 399 30.42 -5.96 6.44
N LYS A 400 31.49 -6.73 6.56
CA LYS A 400 31.76 -7.91 5.72
C LYS A 400 30.72 -9.01 5.90
N MET A 401 30.24 -9.25 7.11
CA MET A 401 29.18 -10.21 7.40
C MET A 401 27.87 -9.81 6.70
N ILE A 402 27.48 -8.52 6.75
CA ILE A 402 26.31 -8.00 6.04
C ILE A 402 26.50 -8.17 4.52
N ALA A 403 27.65 -7.77 3.98
CA ALA A 403 27.94 -7.89 2.54
C ALA A 403 27.89 -9.34 2.05
N THR A 404 28.37 -10.29 2.87
CA THR A 404 28.32 -11.72 2.56
C THR A 404 26.89 -12.23 2.48
N LYS A 405 26.07 -11.93 3.50
CA LYS A 405 24.65 -12.34 3.52
C LYS A 405 23.87 -11.77 2.34
N LEU A 406 24.08 -10.50 2.01
CA LEU A 406 23.47 -9.85 0.85
C LEU A 406 23.90 -10.57 -0.45
N LYS A 407 25.17 -10.85 -0.63
CA LYS A 407 25.68 -11.52 -1.82
C LYS A 407 25.17 -12.95 -1.97
N GLU A 408 25.10 -13.72 -0.86
CA GLU A 408 24.61 -15.11 -0.88
C GLU A 408 23.16 -15.21 -1.33
N THR A 409 22.33 -14.23 -0.96
CA THR A 409 20.89 -14.25 -1.28
C THR A 409 20.59 -13.60 -2.63
N MET A 410 21.22 -12.44 -2.94
CA MET A 410 20.94 -11.71 -4.17
C MET A 410 21.81 -12.17 -5.36
N LEU A 411 22.84 -12.99 -5.11
CA LEU A 411 23.83 -13.46 -6.09
C LEU A 411 24.61 -12.31 -6.78
N VAL A 412 24.54 -11.11 -6.22
CA VAL A 412 25.23 -9.90 -6.69
C VAL A 412 26.07 -9.32 -5.55
N ALA A 413 27.30 -8.93 -5.86
CA ALA A 413 28.16 -8.25 -4.91
C ALA A 413 27.72 -6.78 -4.77
N SER A 414 27.53 -6.33 -3.53
CA SER A 414 27.24 -4.95 -3.18
C SER A 414 28.34 -4.39 -2.27
N GLU A 415 28.61 -3.10 -2.40
CA GLU A 415 29.38 -2.35 -1.42
C GLU A 415 28.48 -2.02 -0.24
N VAL A 416 28.85 -2.44 0.97
CA VAL A 416 28.11 -2.09 2.19
C VAL A 416 28.80 -0.94 2.90
N GLN A 417 28.05 0.10 3.21
CA GLN A 417 28.48 1.23 4.03
C GLN A 417 27.65 1.26 5.31
N LEU A 418 28.30 1.13 6.45
CA LEU A 418 27.64 1.28 7.75
C LEU A 418 27.44 2.78 8.04
N ILE A 419 26.25 3.11 8.49
CA ILE A 419 25.84 4.49 8.81
C ILE A 419 25.52 4.52 10.31
N GLU A 420 25.97 5.57 11.00
CA GLU A 420 25.69 5.78 12.42
C GLU A 420 24.17 5.96 12.66
N PRO A 421 23.68 5.66 13.87
CA PRO A 421 22.29 5.84 14.25
C PRO A 421 21.78 7.27 13.96
N GLY A 422 20.69 7.37 13.21
CA GLY A 422 20.12 8.64 12.77
C GLY A 422 20.80 9.28 11.55
N GLY A 423 21.78 8.61 10.94
CA GLY A 423 22.52 9.13 9.79
C GLY A 423 21.80 8.96 8.43
N ILE A 424 20.75 8.13 8.38
CA ILE A 424 19.84 8.06 7.22
C ILE A 424 18.67 9.00 7.46
N GLU A 425 18.44 9.91 6.52
CA GLU A 425 17.35 10.89 6.59
C GLU A 425 15.99 10.20 6.69
N ARG A 426 15.17 10.64 7.64
CA ARG A 426 13.80 10.16 7.85
C ARG A 426 12.84 10.86 6.90
N SER A 427 12.02 10.08 6.22
CA SER A 427 10.96 10.60 5.35
C SER A 427 9.69 10.89 6.15
N PHE A 428 9.03 12.03 5.89
CA PHE A 428 7.71 12.34 6.43
C PHE A 428 6.56 11.79 5.56
N GLY A 429 6.88 10.95 4.58
CA GLY A 429 5.96 10.30 3.66
C GLY A 429 6.54 8.97 3.21
N LYS A 430 6.22 8.54 1.98
CA LYS A 430 6.74 7.29 1.41
C LYS A 430 8.27 7.32 1.37
N THR A 431 8.91 6.35 2.01
CA THR A 431 10.37 6.24 2.04
C THR A 431 10.91 5.81 0.68
N LYS A 432 11.89 6.54 0.16
CA LYS A 432 12.59 6.20 -1.08
C LYS A 432 13.88 5.43 -0.75
N HIS A 433 13.83 4.11 -0.89
CA HIS A 433 14.98 3.25 -0.58
C HIS A 433 16.01 3.17 -1.70
N VAL A 434 15.65 3.50 -2.93
CA VAL A 434 16.52 3.37 -4.11
C VAL A 434 16.82 4.72 -4.73
N ILE A 435 18.10 4.97 -4.98
CA ILE A 435 18.61 6.07 -5.83
C ILE A 435 19.39 5.45 -6.98
N ASP A 436 18.82 5.50 -8.17
CA ASP A 436 19.45 4.98 -9.39
C ASP A 436 20.05 6.15 -10.18
N HIS A 437 21.38 6.27 -10.17
CA HIS A 437 22.12 7.33 -10.85
C HIS A 437 22.40 7.00 -12.32
N ARG A 438 21.97 5.83 -12.82
CA ARG A 438 22.14 5.42 -14.23
C ARG A 438 21.12 6.07 -15.16
N LYS A 439 20.05 6.67 -14.59
CA LYS A 439 18.93 7.33 -15.31
C LYS A 439 19.15 8.81 -15.41
#